data_4447ae73b6d7da9ba56dc67cbe235fb4
#
_entry.id   4447ae73b6d7da9ba56dc67cbe235fb4
#
_cell.length_a   1.000
_cell.length_b   1.000
_cell.length_c   1.000
_cell.angle_alpha   90.00
_cell.angle_beta   90.00
_cell.angle_gamma   90.00
#
_symmetry.space_group_name_H-M   'P 1'
#
loop_
_entity.id
_entity.type
_entity.pdbx_description
1 polymer ?
#
loop_
_entity_poly.entity_id
_entity_poly.type
_entity_poly.pdbx_seq_one_letter_code
_entity_poly.pdbx_strand_id
1 'polypeptide(L)' 'MSLSSHLIELKKKHQHLSTEVEQAQRAPGVDGLHLAELKKQKLKLKEEIERLSS' A
#
# COMPACT_ATOMS: atom_id res chain seq x y z
N MET A 1 17.38 -10.09 -8.76
CA MET A 1 17.22 -9.30 -7.53
C MET A 1 17.19 -10.21 -6.32
N SER A 2 17.82 -9.80 -5.25
CA SER A 2 17.77 -10.57 -4.01
C SER A 2 16.40 -10.40 -3.34
N LEU A 3 16.08 -11.31 -2.44
CA LEU A 3 14.84 -11.23 -1.67
C LEU A 3 14.80 -9.93 -0.86
N SER A 4 15.93 -9.50 -0.35
CA SER A 4 16.02 -8.25 0.41
C SER A 4 15.64 -7.04 -0.43
N SER A 5 16.13 -6.98 -1.66
CA SER A 5 15.79 -5.87 -2.56
C SER A 5 14.30 -5.86 -2.90
N HIS A 6 13.74 -7.05 -3.13
CA HIS A 6 12.32 -7.17 -3.42
C HIS A 6 11.47 -6.70 -2.23
N LEU A 7 11.88 -7.10 -1.03
CA LEU A 7 11.18 -6.72 0.18
C LEU A 7 11.22 -5.21 0.41
N ILE A 8 12.38 -4.60 0.16
CA ILE A 8 12.53 -3.15 0.28
C ILE A 8 11.60 -2.43 -0.68
N GLU A 9 11.51 -2.91 -1.91
CA GLU A 9 10.61 -2.32 -2.90
C GLU A 9 9.14 -2.42 -2.49
N LEU A 10 8.75 -3.57 -1.96
CA LEU A 10 7.38 -3.75 -1.48
C LEU A 10 7.07 -2.80 -0.32
N LYS A 11 8.02 -2.62 0.59
CA LYS A 11 7.83 -1.70 1.70
C LYS A 11 7.69 -0.26 1.23
N LYS A 12 8.46 0.13 0.22
CA LYS A 12 8.34 1.47 -0.37
C LYS A 12 6.98 1.68 -1.01
N LYS A 13 6.51 0.70 -1.75
CA LYS A 13 5.19 0.77 -2.38
C LYS A 13 4.09 0.86 -1.32
N HIS A 14 4.21 0.10 -0.26
CA HIS A 14 3.24 0.12 0.82
C HIS A 14 3.19 1.51 1.47
N GLN A 15 4.34 2.10 1.71
CA GLN A 15 4.42 3.44 2.30
C GLN A 15 3.81 4.49 1.36
N HIS A 16 4.09 4.37 0.08
CA HIS A 16 3.53 5.28 -0.93
C HIS A 16 2.01 5.19 -0.97
N LEU A 17 1.47 3.98 -0.97
CA LEU A 17 0.04 3.76 -0.94
C LEU A 17 -0.58 4.28 0.36
N SER A 18 0.12 4.12 1.47
CA SER A 18 -0.35 4.64 2.75
C SER A 18 -0.53 6.17 2.69
N THR A 19 0.43 6.86 2.09
CA THR A 19 0.35 8.30 1.90
C THR A 19 -0.81 8.67 0.99
N GLU A 20 -0.99 7.92 -0.10
CA GLU A 20 -2.09 8.17 -1.03
C GLU A 20 -3.45 7.98 -0.34
N VAL A 21 -3.58 6.94 0.47
CA VAL A 21 -4.82 6.71 1.22
C VAL A 21 -5.10 7.87 2.16
N GLU A 22 -4.09 8.35 2.88
CA GLU A 22 -4.27 9.47 3.79
C GLU A 22 -4.72 10.72 3.05
N GLN A 23 -4.10 11.03 1.92
CA GLN A 23 -4.47 12.18 1.12
C GLN A 23 -5.87 12.05 0.56
N ALA A 24 -6.23 10.86 0.09
CA ALA A 24 -7.56 10.60 -0.44
C ALA A 24 -8.62 10.75 0.64
N GLN A 25 -8.34 10.33 1.86
CA GLN A 25 -9.28 10.47 2.97
C GLN A 25 -9.54 11.92 3.35
N ARG A 26 -8.53 12.77 3.15
CA ARG A 26 -8.66 14.19 3.46
C ARG A 26 -9.28 15.00 2.35
N ALA A 27 -9.22 14.50 1.12
CA ALA A 27 -9.72 15.23 -0.03
C ALA A 27 -11.24 15.21 -0.06
N PRO A 28 -11.89 16.40 -0.09
CA PRO A 28 -13.34 16.43 -0.25
C PRO A 28 -13.71 16.00 -1.67
N GLY A 29 -14.73 15.20 -1.81
CA GLY A 29 -15.19 14.74 -3.10
C GLY A 29 -14.47 13.52 -3.66
N VAL A 30 -13.63 12.88 -2.85
CA VAL A 30 -13.01 11.62 -3.27
C VAL A 30 -14.07 10.54 -3.39
N ASP A 31 -13.97 9.75 -4.47
CA ASP A 31 -14.86 8.63 -4.67
C ASP A 31 -14.58 7.55 -3.63
N GLY A 32 -15.63 7.11 -2.94
CA GLY A 32 -15.49 6.05 -1.94
C GLY A 32 -14.99 4.74 -2.53
N LEU A 33 -15.35 4.47 -3.80
CA LEU A 33 -14.88 3.29 -4.49
C LEU A 33 -13.38 3.34 -4.73
N HIS A 34 -12.87 4.50 -5.13
CA HIS A 34 -11.44 4.70 -5.34
C HIS A 34 -10.66 4.53 -4.02
N LEU A 35 -11.20 5.10 -2.95
CA LEU A 35 -10.57 4.97 -1.64
C LEU A 35 -10.53 3.50 -1.19
N ALA A 36 -11.61 2.77 -1.42
CA ALA A 36 -11.67 1.36 -1.07
C ALA A 36 -10.63 0.54 -1.84
N GLU A 37 -10.42 0.86 -3.12
CA GLU A 37 -9.40 0.20 -3.92
C GLU A 37 -8.00 0.46 -3.40
N LEU A 38 -7.70 1.70 -3.03
CA LEU A 38 -6.40 2.04 -2.47
C LEU A 38 -6.14 1.29 -1.16
N LYS A 39 -7.14 1.21 -0.31
CA LYS A 39 -7.03 0.45 0.95
C LYS A 39 -6.81 -1.03 0.69
N LYS A 40 -7.49 -1.58 -0.31
CA LYS A 40 -7.34 -2.98 -0.68
C LYS A 40 -5.92 -3.27 -1.18
N GLN A 41 -5.38 -2.40 -2.02
CA GLN A 41 -4.02 -2.55 -2.53
C GLN A 41 -3.00 -2.47 -1.40
N LYS A 42 -3.20 -1.55 -0.48
CA LYS A 42 -2.33 -1.41 0.68
C LYS A 42 -2.33 -2.69 1.52
N LEU A 43 -3.49 -3.26 1.73
CA LEU A 43 -3.62 -4.49 2.51
C LEU A 43 -2.93 -5.66 1.82
N LYS A 44 -3.07 -5.78 0.50
CA LYS A 44 -2.40 -6.83 -0.26
C LYS A 44 -0.89 -6.74 -0.14
N LEU A 45 -0.35 -5.53 -0.26
CA LEU A 45 1.09 -5.32 -0.10
C LEU A 45 1.56 -5.67 1.30
N LYS A 46 0.78 -5.32 2.30
CA LYS A 46 1.11 -5.65 3.68
C LYS A 46 1.18 -7.17 3.87
N GLU A 47 0.23 -7.89 3.31
CA GLU A 47 0.20 -9.34 3.41
C GLU A 47 1.41 -9.97 2.71
N GLU A 48 1.81 -9.45 1.55
CA GLU A 48 2.98 -9.92 0.85
C GLU A 48 4.25 -9.69 1.66
N ILE A 49 4.37 -8.51 2.25
CA ILE A 49 5.53 -8.17 3.08
C ILE A 49 5.61 -9.12 4.28
N GLU A 50 4.50 -9.36 4.94
CA GLU A 50 4.46 -10.26 6.08
C GLU A 50 4.81 -11.69 5.68
N ARG A 51 4.31 -12.14 4.54
CA ARG A 51 4.60 -13.48 4.03
C ARG A 51 6.08 -13.66 3.74
N LEU A 52 6.71 -12.65 3.15
CA LEU A 52 8.12 -12.72 2.78
C LEU A 52 9.05 -12.53 3.97
N SER A 53 8.60 -11.85 5.02
CA SER A 53 9.45 -11.61 6.19
C SER A 53 9.24 -12.58 7.33
N SER A 54 8.29 -13.48 7.20
CA SER A 54 8.06 -14.50 8.24
C SER A 54 8.88 -15.76 8.03
#